data_de0ed0d3a95fdf13ba62fc80d27e06be
#
_entry.id   de0ed0d3a95fdf13ba62fc80d27e06be
#
_cell.length_a   1.000
_cell.length_b   1.000
_cell.length_c   1.000
_cell.angle_alpha   90.00
_cell.angle_beta   90.00
_cell.angle_gamma   90.00
#
_symmetry.space_group_name_H-M   'P 1'
#
loop_
_entity.id
_entity.type
_entity.pdbx_description
1 polymer ?
#
loop_
_entity_poly.entity_id
_entity_poly.type
_entity_poly.pdbx_seq_one_letter_code
_entity_poly.pdbx_strand_id
1 'polypeptide(L)'
;MQAKFVSAGQSCDTVMYSEKRFIMGYDSEFYNKINKLTDFISESNSIVFFGGAGVSTESGIPDFRSKDGLYNQHDIEFDMYEPEYLLSEECLHHKPKVFFEFYRQKMDARNVKPNITHYMLARLEKLGKLDKIITQNIDGLHQMAGSTNVIELHGATTRNYCEKCGKKYPADYIFESREAIPRCVECNHMIRPDVTLYGEQLPAGAYESAVEAIRKADMLIVAGTSLKVYPAAGLIDY
;
A
#
# COMPACT_ATOMS: atom_id res chain seq x y z
N MET A 1 14.18 -15.10 -26.74
CA MET A 1 14.81 -15.06 -25.40
C MET A 1 13.94 -15.83 -24.43
N GLN A 2 14.46 -16.86 -23.78
CA GLN A 2 13.69 -17.77 -22.94
C GLN A 2 13.69 -17.23 -21.50
N ALA A 3 12.52 -16.96 -20.95
CA ALA A 3 12.38 -16.68 -19.52
C ALA A 3 12.37 -18.01 -18.76
N LYS A 4 13.34 -18.25 -17.89
CA LYS A 4 13.39 -19.43 -17.00
C LYS A 4 12.70 -19.09 -15.69
N PHE A 5 11.63 -19.80 -15.37
CA PHE A 5 11.02 -19.78 -14.04
C PHE A 5 11.51 -21.01 -13.27
N VAL A 6 12.09 -20.79 -12.10
CA VAL A 6 12.48 -21.87 -11.20
C VAL A 6 11.43 -21.98 -10.10
N SER A 7 10.72 -23.10 -10.00
CA SER A 7 9.87 -23.42 -8.86
C SER A 7 10.70 -24.15 -7.80
N ALA A 8 10.62 -23.73 -6.56
CA ALA A 8 11.28 -24.43 -5.46
C ALA A 8 10.67 -25.83 -5.30
N GLY A 9 11.45 -26.89 -5.59
CA GLY A 9 11.12 -28.28 -5.28
C GLY A 9 10.89 -29.22 -6.45
N GLN A 10 11.07 -28.79 -7.70
CA GLN A 10 11.06 -29.70 -8.87
C GLN A 10 12.23 -29.43 -9.79
N SER A 11 12.77 -30.51 -10.38
CA SER A 11 13.80 -30.46 -11.42
C SER A 11 13.43 -29.45 -12.51
N CYS A 12 14.43 -28.75 -13.00
CA CYS A 12 14.35 -27.69 -14.00
C CYS A 12 13.63 -28.17 -15.27
N ASP A 13 12.31 -28.13 -15.31
CA ASP A 13 11.55 -28.31 -16.54
C ASP A 13 11.47 -26.95 -17.23
N THR A 14 12.20 -26.85 -18.33
CA THR A 14 12.20 -25.69 -19.22
C THR A 14 10.82 -25.58 -19.88
N VAL A 15 9.96 -24.71 -19.37
CA VAL A 15 8.72 -24.37 -20.08
C VAL A 15 9.10 -23.47 -21.25
N MET A 16 9.17 -24.06 -22.43
CA MET A 16 9.31 -23.35 -23.70
C MET A 16 8.01 -22.61 -23.99
N TYR A 17 7.98 -21.31 -23.78
CA TYR A 17 6.93 -20.47 -24.40
C TYR A 17 7.29 -20.29 -25.87
N SER A 18 6.46 -20.84 -26.76
CA SER A 18 6.58 -20.57 -28.19
C SER A 18 6.37 -19.09 -28.47
N GLU A 19 7.15 -18.53 -29.38
CA GLU A 19 7.26 -17.11 -29.75
C GLU A 19 5.98 -16.43 -30.28
N LYS A 20 4.78 -16.95 -30.01
CA LYS A 20 3.52 -16.46 -30.57
C LYS A 20 2.37 -16.31 -29.55
N ARG A 21 2.61 -15.71 -28.40
CA ARG A 21 1.53 -15.06 -27.66
C ARG A 21 1.88 -13.58 -27.51
N PHE A 22 1.74 -12.83 -28.62
CA PHE A 22 1.44 -11.40 -28.53
C PHE A 22 0.14 -11.27 -27.75
N ILE A 23 0.19 -10.77 -26.52
CA ILE A 23 -0.99 -10.22 -25.87
C ILE A 23 -1.39 -9.05 -26.75
N MET A 24 -2.51 -9.16 -27.47
CA MET A 24 -2.96 -8.14 -28.42
C MET A 24 -3.06 -6.80 -27.69
N GLY A 25 -2.28 -5.81 -28.14
CA GLY A 25 -2.40 -4.43 -27.68
C GLY A 25 -1.12 -3.70 -27.30
N TYR A 26 0.01 -4.39 -27.16
CA TYR A 26 1.28 -3.72 -26.79
C TYR A 26 2.28 -3.75 -27.96
N ASP A 27 3.01 -2.64 -28.15
CA ASP A 27 4.01 -2.50 -29.18
C ASP A 27 5.39 -3.09 -28.79
N SER A 28 6.33 -3.06 -29.72
CA SER A 28 7.70 -3.56 -29.49
C SER A 28 8.44 -2.76 -28.41
N GLU A 29 8.12 -1.50 -28.21
CA GLU A 29 8.72 -0.64 -27.20
C GLU A 29 8.32 -1.07 -25.79
N PHE A 30 7.06 -1.43 -25.59
CA PHE A 30 6.58 -1.99 -24.33
C PHE A 30 7.33 -3.28 -23.96
N TYR A 31 7.47 -4.23 -24.90
CA TYR A 31 8.19 -5.47 -24.62
C TYR A 31 9.68 -5.24 -24.34
N ASN A 32 10.30 -4.26 -25.00
CA ASN A 32 11.68 -3.89 -24.71
C ASN A 32 11.84 -3.34 -23.28
N LYS A 33 10.89 -2.53 -22.80
CA LYS A 33 10.89 -2.03 -21.41
C LYS A 33 10.72 -3.16 -20.41
N ILE A 34 9.82 -4.12 -20.68
CA ILE A 34 9.63 -5.31 -19.83
C ILE A 34 10.90 -6.17 -19.78
N ASN A 35 11.52 -6.44 -20.92
CA ASN A 35 12.76 -7.20 -20.96
C ASN A 35 13.86 -6.51 -20.15
N LYS A 36 14.04 -5.20 -20.32
CA LYS A 36 15.00 -4.41 -19.55
C LYS A 36 14.74 -4.47 -18.04
N LEU A 37 13.47 -4.36 -17.60
CA LEU A 37 13.12 -4.52 -16.20
C LEU A 37 13.44 -5.93 -15.68
N THR A 38 13.16 -6.95 -16.49
CA THR A 38 13.47 -8.34 -16.16
C THR A 38 14.97 -8.56 -16.00
N ASP A 39 15.79 -7.97 -16.89
CA ASP A 39 17.25 -8.03 -16.80
C ASP A 39 17.74 -7.36 -15.51
N PHE A 40 17.27 -6.16 -15.18
CA PHE A 40 17.61 -5.48 -13.92
C PHE A 40 17.25 -6.31 -12.68
N ILE A 41 16.04 -6.88 -12.63
CA ILE A 41 15.62 -7.74 -11.53
C ILE A 41 16.52 -8.99 -11.44
N SER A 42 16.91 -9.58 -12.59
CA SER A 42 17.75 -10.78 -12.60
C SER A 42 19.17 -10.52 -12.12
N GLU A 43 19.73 -9.37 -12.45
CA GLU A 43 21.08 -8.93 -12.09
C GLU A 43 21.17 -8.44 -10.62
N SER A 44 20.07 -7.92 -10.07
CA SER A 44 20.03 -7.41 -8.69
C SER A 44 20.04 -8.51 -7.64
N ASN A 45 20.68 -8.25 -6.51
CA ASN A 45 20.74 -9.15 -5.37
C ASN A 45 19.93 -8.66 -4.18
N SER A 46 19.64 -7.35 -4.10
CA SER A 46 18.93 -6.71 -3.00
C SER A 46 18.00 -5.63 -3.55
N ILE A 47 16.75 -5.97 -3.77
CA ILE A 47 15.74 -5.08 -4.31
C ILE A 47 14.89 -4.51 -3.18
N VAL A 48 14.62 -3.21 -3.23
CA VAL A 48 13.59 -2.57 -2.42
C VAL A 48 12.48 -2.05 -3.34
N PHE A 49 11.24 -2.28 -2.95
CA PHE A 49 10.06 -1.73 -3.63
C PHE A 49 9.47 -0.58 -2.81
N PHE A 50 9.22 0.55 -3.45
CA PHE A 50 8.52 1.69 -2.85
C PHE A 50 7.22 1.96 -3.61
N GLY A 51 6.08 1.75 -2.94
CA GLY A 51 4.76 1.79 -3.56
C GLY A 51 3.80 2.78 -2.93
N GLY A 52 2.83 3.23 -3.74
CA GLY A 52 1.71 4.06 -3.32
C GLY A 52 0.37 3.54 -3.82
N ALA A 53 -0.69 4.35 -3.73
CA ALA A 53 -2.08 3.95 -3.96
C ALA A 53 -2.34 3.34 -5.36
N GLY A 54 -1.58 3.75 -6.38
CA GLY A 54 -1.68 3.18 -7.72
C GLY A 54 -1.33 1.69 -7.80
N VAL A 55 -0.65 1.12 -6.79
CA VAL A 55 -0.41 -0.34 -6.71
C VAL A 55 -1.70 -1.11 -6.47
N SER A 56 -2.68 -0.50 -5.80
CA SER A 56 -3.94 -1.14 -5.40
C SER A 56 -5.12 -0.83 -6.32
N THR A 57 -4.94 -0.03 -7.38
CA THR A 57 -6.04 0.33 -8.30
C THR A 57 -6.61 -0.88 -9.03
N GLU A 58 -5.79 -1.82 -9.47
CA GLU A 58 -6.24 -3.08 -10.07
C GLU A 58 -6.89 -4.05 -9.07
N SER A 59 -6.81 -3.76 -7.79
CA SER A 59 -7.56 -4.44 -6.73
C SER A 59 -8.94 -3.83 -6.51
N GLY A 60 -9.25 -2.70 -7.17
CA GLY A 60 -10.50 -1.98 -7.02
C GLY A 60 -10.48 -0.86 -5.97
N ILE A 61 -9.33 -0.56 -5.37
CA ILE A 61 -9.17 0.59 -4.48
C ILE A 61 -8.74 1.79 -5.33
N PRO A 62 -9.54 2.87 -5.42
CA PRO A 62 -9.14 4.05 -6.16
C PRO A 62 -7.90 4.69 -5.52
N ASP A 63 -7.01 5.25 -6.32
CA ASP A 63 -5.99 6.13 -5.78
C ASP A 63 -6.60 7.47 -5.32
N PHE A 64 -5.77 8.37 -4.78
CA PHE A 64 -6.28 9.62 -4.23
C PHE A 64 -6.43 10.73 -5.27
N ARG A 65 -5.56 10.81 -6.30
CA ARG A 65 -5.33 12.02 -7.11
C ARG A 65 -5.49 11.86 -8.62
N SER A 66 -5.65 10.63 -9.12
CA SER A 66 -5.94 10.42 -10.54
C SER A 66 -7.31 11.00 -10.90
N LYS A 67 -7.64 11.02 -12.19
CA LYS A 67 -8.93 11.53 -12.66
C LYS A 67 -10.13 10.84 -11.97
N ASP A 68 -10.00 9.54 -11.72
CA ASP A 68 -11.02 8.72 -11.07
C ASP A 68 -10.69 8.46 -9.58
N GLY A 69 -9.68 9.18 -9.05
CA GLY A 69 -9.21 9.06 -7.69
C GLY A 69 -10.17 9.60 -6.65
N LEU A 70 -9.98 9.20 -5.40
CA LEU A 70 -10.87 9.52 -4.28
C LEU A 70 -11.14 11.03 -4.14
N TYR A 71 -10.14 11.88 -4.36
CA TYR A 71 -10.26 13.33 -4.22
C TYR A 71 -11.01 14.00 -5.37
N ASN A 72 -11.23 13.31 -6.47
CA ASN A 72 -11.99 13.79 -7.62
C ASN A 72 -13.40 13.19 -7.70
N GLN A 73 -13.78 12.32 -6.74
CA GLN A 73 -15.14 11.82 -6.62
C GLN A 73 -16.01 12.85 -5.92
N HIS A 74 -17.06 13.30 -6.63
CA HIS A 74 -18.08 14.15 -6.03
C HIS A 74 -19.02 13.31 -5.19
N ASP A 75 -19.05 13.63 -3.90
CA ASP A 75 -19.98 13.03 -2.95
C ASP A 75 -20.65 14.19 -2.20
N ILE A 76 -21.94 14.39 -2.45
CA ILE A 76 -22.72 15.53 -1.93
C ILE A 76 -22.54 15.71 -0.41
N GLU A 77 -22.33 14.61 0.30
CA GLU A 77 -22.19 14.61 1.77
C GLU A 77 -20.85 15.21 2.23
N PHE A 78 -19.80 15.05 1.41
CA PHE A 78 -18.44 15.48 1.76
C PHE A 78 -17.89 16.63 0.91
N ASP A 79 -18.60 17.03 -0.15
CA ASP A 79 -18.16 18.08 -1.09
C ASP A 79 -17.87 19.46 -0.46
N MET A 80 -18.36 19.68 0.76
CA MET A 80 -18.08 20.90 1.51
C MET A 80 -16.72 20.93 2.22
N TYR A 81 -15.98 19.82 2.18
CA TYR A 81 -14.67 19.66 2.83
C TYR A 81 -13.57 19.45 1.80
N GLU A 82 -12.39 19.98 2.08
CA GLU A 82 -11.19 19.61 1.34
C GLU A 82 -10.89 18.12 1.60
N PRO A 83 -10.57 17.33 0.57
CA PRO A 83 -10.39 15.88 0.72
C PRO A 83 -9.31 15.48 1.76
N GLU A 84 -8.19 16.22 1.81
CA GLU A 84 -7.15 16.00 2.79
C GLU A 84 -7.61 16.29 4.22
N TYR A 85 -8.54 17.23 4.40
CA TYR A 85 -9.12 17.52 5.72
C TYR A 85 -9.88 16.31 6.28
N LEU A 86 -10.61 15.57 5.44
CA LEU A 86 -11.43 14.41 5.87
C LEU A 86 -10.58 13.28 6.45
N LEU A 87 -9.30 13.20 6.09
CA LEU A 87 -8.32 12.24 6.63
C LEU A 87 -7.24 12.92 7.47
N SER A 88 -7.58 14.01 8.15
CA SER A 88 -6.65 14.75 9.02
C SER A 88 -6.88 14.47 10.51
N GLU A 89 -5.84 14.70 11.30
CA GLU A 89 -5.91 14.73 12.76
C GLU A 89 -6.94 15.77 13.24
N GLU A 90 -6.98 16.92 12.57
CA GLU A 90 -7.92 18.00 12.88
C GLU A 90 -9.38 17.55 12.72
N CYS A 91 -9.71 16.86 11.61
CA CYS A 91 -11.07 16.33 11.40
C CYS A 91 -11.43 15.29 12.44
N LEU A 92 -10.50 14.37 12.77
CA LEU A 92 -10.72 13.33 13.78
C LEU A 92 -11.09 13.93 15.14
N HIS A 93 -10.40 14.99 15.56
CA HIS A 93 -10.62 15.58 16.89
C HIS A 93 -11.75 16.63 16.94
N HIS A 94 -11.92 17.44 15.89
CA HIS A 94 -12.92 18.51 15.89
C HIS A 94 -14.25 18.08 15.27
N LYS A 95 -14.26 17.15 14.33
CA LYS A 95 -15.47 16.63 13.66
C LYS A 95 -15.47 15.09 13.58
N PRO A 96 -15.32 14.37 14.71
CA PRO A 96 -15.14 12.92 14.69
C PRO A 96 -16.27 12.16 13.99
N LYS A 97 -17.51 12.63 14.04
CA LYS A 97 -18.62 12.00 13.31
C LYS A 97 -18.38 12.01 11.80
N VAL A 98 -17.97 13.15 11.24
CA VAL A 98 -17.66 13.31 9.80
C VAL A 98 -16.48 12.43 9.42
N PHE A 99 -15.41 12.44 10.24
CA PHE A 99 -14.25 11.59 10.03
C PHE A 99 -14.63 10.12 9.94
N PHE A 100 -15.35 9.57 10.92
CA PHE A 100 -15.71 8.15 10.95
C PHE A 100 -16.71 7.78 9.88
N GLU A 101 -17.60 8.67 9.47
CA GLU A 101 -18.51 8.45 8.37
C GLU A 101 -17.75 8.30 7.05
N PHE A 102 -16.89 9.26 6.73
CA PHE A 102 -16.01 9.21 5.56
C PHE A 102 -15.07 7.98 5.61
N TYR A 103 -14.44 7.73 6.75
CA TYR A 103 -13.51 6.63 6.93
C TYR A 103 -14.15 5.27 6.66
N ARG A 104 -15.36 5.03 7.17
CA ARG A 104 -16.11 3.79 6.94
C ARG A 104 -16.52 3.62 5.49
N GLN A 105 -16.93 4.68 4.84
CA GLN A 105 -17.39 4.62 3.45
C GLN A 105 -16.24 4.44 2.45
N LYS A 106 -15.10 5.05 2.71
CA LYS A 106 -14.03 5.17 1.72
C LYS A 106 -12.77 4.33 2.01
N MET A 107 -12.54 3.96 3.27
CA MET A 107 -11.29 3.29 3.68
C MET A 107 -11.46 1.78 3.95
N ASP A 108 -12.65 1.22 3.80
CA ASP A 108 -12.90 -0.20 4.06
C ASP A 108 -12.35 -1.09 2.94
N ALA A 109 -11.17 -1.65 3.16
CA ALA A 109 -10.51 -2.58 2.25
C ALA A 109 -10.65 -4.07 2.67
N ARG A 110 -11.45 -4.40 3.69
CA ARG A 110 -11.53 -5.77 4.26
C ARG A 110 -11.96 -6.84 3.26
N ASN A 111 -12.75 -6.48 2.25
CA ASN A 111 -13.24 -7.40 1.23
C ASN A 111 -12.44 -7.34 -0.09
N VAL A 112 -11.40 -6.52 -0.14
CA VAL A 112 -10.55 -6.35 -1.32
C VAL A 112 -9.47 -7.44 -1.35
N LYS A 113 -9.15 -7.94 -2.55
CA LYS A 113 -8.11 -8.95 -2.73
C LYS A 113 -6.86 -8.34 -3.37
N PRO A 114 -5.68 -8.86 -3.02
CA PRO A 114 -4.44 -8.48 -3.70
C PRO A 114 -4.54 -8.73 -5.21
N ASN A 115 -3.89 -7.88 -6.01
CA ASN A 115 -3.72 -8.07 -7.44
C ASN A 115 -2.37 -8.73 -7.77
N ILE A 116 -2.11 -8.92 -9.06
CA ILE A 116 -0.90 -9.60 -9.52
C ILE A 116 0.39 -8.94 -9.05
N THR A 117 0.43 -7.60 -8.91
CA THR A 117 1.61 -6.88 -8.43
C THR A 117 1.96 -7.30 -7.00
N HIS A 118 0.97 -7.36 -6.10
CA HIS A 118 1.20 -7.81 -4.72
C HIS A 118 1.75 -9.24 -4.67
N TYR A 119 1.16 -10.16 -5.44
CA TYR A 119 1.63 -11.56 -5.49
C TYR A 119 3.02 -11.71 -6.08
N MET A 120 3.38 -10.91 -7.10
CA MET A 120 4.71 -10.93 -7.70
C MET A 120 5.77 -10.40 -6.73
N LEU A 121 5.47 -9.35 -5.97
CA LEU A 121 6.38 -8.83 -4.93
C LEU A 121 6.60 -9.87 -3.83
N ALA A 122 5.53 -10.51 -3.34
CA ALA A 122 5.65 -11.60 -2.37
C ALA A 122 6.48 -12.78 -2.92
N ARG A 123 6.38 -13.06 -4.21
CA ARG A 123 7.19 -14.09 -4.88
C ARG A 123 8.67 -13.69 -4.95
N LEU A 124 8.99 -12.45 -5.31
CA LEU A 124 10.36 -11.95 -5.32
C LEU A 124 10.99 -12.00 -3.92
N GLU A 125 10.23 -11.69 -2.87
CA GLU A 125 10.66 -11.83 -1.48
C GLU A 125 11.01 -13.29 -1.16
N LYS A 126 10.13 -14.24 -1.52
CA LYS A 126 10.39 -15.70 -1.32
C LYS A 126 11.61 -16.21 -2.09
N LEU A 127 11.93 -15.59 -3.22
CA LEU A 127 13.12 -15.92 -4.02
C LEU A 127 14.40 -15.26 -3.46
N GLY A 128 14.31 -14.48 -2.39
CA GLY A 128 15.43 -13.76 -1.79
C GLY A 128 15.96 -12.61 -2.65
N LYS A 129 15.14 -12.10 -3.59
CA LYS A 129 15.48 -10.97 -4.45
C LYS A 129 14.98 -9.64 -3.91
N LEU A 130 13.82 -9.64 -3.24
CA LEU A 130 13.20 -8.45 -2.66
C LEU A 130 13.38 -8.47 -1.14
N ASP A 131 14.11 -7.50 -0.62
CA ASP A 131 14.42 -7.40 0.82
C ASP A 131 13.31 -6.68 1.59
N LYS A 132 12.78 -5.60 1.03
CA LYS A 132 11.74 -4.79 1.67
C LYS A 132 10.72 -4.25 0.68
N ILE A 133 9.48 -4.21 1.15
CA ILE A 133 8.42 -3.40 0.56
C ILE A 133 8.20 -2.19 1.47
N ILE A 134 8.37 -0.99 0.93
CA ILE A 134 8.02 0.26 1.59
C ILE A 134 6.70 0.71 0.97
N THR A 135 5.65 0.79 1.77
CA THR A 135 4.32 1.16 1.24
C THR A 135 3.76 2.40 1.92
N GLN A 136 3.14 3.26 1.10
CA GLN A 136 2.31 4.36 1.56
C GLN A 136 0.85 3.92 1.77
N ASN A 137 0.50 2.72 1.30
CA ASN A 137 -0.85 2.20 1.41
C ASN A 137 -1.15 1.68 2.81
N ILE A 138 -2.42 1.82 3.19
CA ILE A 138 -2.94 1.39 4.49
C ILE A 138 -3.86 0.15 4.38
N ASP A 139 -3.97 -0.44 3.19
CA ASP A 139 -4.94 -1.49 2.85
C ASP A 139 -4.57 -2.91 3.32
N GLY A 140 -3.29 -3.14 3.65
CA GLY A 140 -2.79 -4.46 4.09
C GLY A 140 -2.66 -5.52 2.98
N LEU A 141 -2.80 -5.14 1.70
CA LEU A 141 -2.81 -6.09 0.59
C LEU A 141 -1.46 -6.77 0.36
N HIS A 142 -0.34 -6.13 0.68
CA HIS A 142 0.99 -6.77 0.59
C HIS A 142 1.09 -7.96 1.55
N GLN A 143 0.68 -7.79 2.81
CA GLN A 143 0.67 -8.87 3.80
C GLN A 143 -0.33 -9.95 3.43
N MET A 144 -1.50 -9.58 2.93
CA MET A 144 -2.50 -10.53 2.44
C MET A 144 -1.99 -11.37 1.25
N ALA A 145 -1.14 -10.81 0.40
CA ALA A 145 -0.48 -11.54 -0.69
C ALA A 145 0.65 -12.47 -0.22
N GLY A 146 1.06 -12.38 1.07
CA GLY A 146 2.07 -13.21 1.69
C GLY A 146 3.44 -12.57 1.85
N SER A 147 3.57 -11.24 1.64
CA SER A 147 4.78 -10.50 1.99
C SER A 147 4.91 -10.32 3.50
N THR A 148 6.11 -10.49 4.03
CA THR A 148 6.42 -10.42 5.46
C THR A 148 7.32 -9.23 5.82
N ASN A 149 8.10 -8.75 4.86
CA ASN A 149 9.06 -7.67 5.03
C ASN A 149 8.49 -6.32 4.54
N VAL A 150 7.37 -5.88 5.14
CA VAL A 150 6.66 -4.66 4.74
C VAL A 150 6.86 -3.55 5.76
N ILE A 151 7.29 -2.38 5.30
CA ILE A 151 7.36 -1.14 6.07
C ILE A 151 6.13 -0.30 5.68
N GLU A 152 5.19 -0.16 6.61
CA GLU A 152 3.98 0.65 6.45
C GLU A 152 4.26 2.08 6.91
N LEU A 153 4.54 3.00 5.98
CA LEU A 153 4.83 4.40 6.31
C LEU A 153 3.65 5.15 6.91
N HIS A 154 2.43 4.71 6.59
CA HIS A 154 1.22 5.38 7.03
C HIS A 154 0.32 4.49 7.90
N GLY A 155 0.87 3.42 8.50
CA GLY A 155 0.07 2.48 9.29
C GLY A 155 -0.84 1.59 8.46
N ALA A 156 -1.94 1.08 9.04
CA ALA A 156 -2.87 0.20 8.36
C ALA A 156 -4.30 0.26 8.91
N THR A 157 -5.30 0.09 8.03
CA THR A 157 -6.73 0.02 8.38
C THR A 157 -7.11 -1.27 9.11
N THR A 158 -6.22 -2.25 9.11
CA THR A 158 -6.44 -3.58 9.74
C THR A 158 -6.42 -3.55 11.26
N ARG A 159 -5.96 -2.48 11.87
CA ARG A 159 -5.82 -2.33 13.32
C ARG A 159 -6.21 -0.94 13.79
N ASN A 160 -6.70 -0.90 15.01
CA ASN A 160 -7.17 0.31 15.68
C ASN A 160 -6.68 0.32 17.12
N TYR A 161 -6.71 1.46 17.78
CA TYR A 161 -6.36 1.56 19.20
C TYR A 161 -7.14 2.67 19.91
N CYS A 162 -7.27 2.53 21.22
CA CYS A 162 -7.79 3.57 22.07
C CYS A 162 -6.72 4.64 22.32
N GLU A 163 -7.01 5.90 22.02
CA GLU A 163 -6.06 7.00 22.22
C GLU A 163 -5.61 7.17 23.68
N LYS A 164 -6.47 6.81 24.63
CA LYS A 164 -6.19 7.03 26.07
C LYS A 164 -5.45 5.86 26.71
N CYS A 165 -5.94 4.63 26.54
CA CYS A 165 -5.39 3.47 27.25
C CYS A 165 -4.54 2.55 26.35
N GLY A 166 -4.44 2.82 25.05
CA GLY A 166 -3.67 2.03 24.11
C GLY A 166 -4.24 0.65 23.78
N LYS A 167 -5.43 0.28 24.33
CA LYS A 167 -6.06 -1.01 24.01
C LYS A 167 -6.27 -1.13 22.52
N LYS A 168 -5.82 -2.25 21.96
CA LYS A 168 -5.90 -2.53 20.51
C LYS A 168 -7.23 -3.18 20.14
N TYR A 169 -7.69 -2.89 18.93
CA TYR A 169 -8.93 -3.38 18.35
C TYR A 169 -8.74 -3.78 16.89
N PRO A 170 -9.45 -4.81 16.40
CA PRO A 170 -9.40 -5.21 14.99
C PRO A 170 -10.12 -4.19 14.10
N ALA A 171 -9.95 -4.32 12.78
CA ALA A 171 -10.58 -3.47 11.77
C ALA A 171 -12.10 -3.37 11.96
N ASP A 172 -12.76 -4.50 12.18
CA ASP A 172 -14.22 -4.61 12.29
C ASP A 172 -14.79 -3.70 13.38
N TYR A 173 -14.02 -3.41 14.42
CA TYR A 173 -14.47 -2.57 15.52
C TYR A 173 -14.87 -1.15 15.09
N ILE A 174 -14.20 -0.60 14.07
CA ILE A 174 -14.60 0.71 13.48
C ILE A 174 -15.60 0.48 12.34
N PHE A 175 -15.31 -0.43 11.42
CA PHE A 175 -16.08 -0.58 10.18
C PHE A 175 -17.49 -1.13 10.41
N GLU A 176 -17.70 -1.97 11.43
CA GLU A 176 -19.02 -2.54 11.77
C GLU A 176 -19.72 -1.82 12.93
N SER A 177 -19.07 -0.83 13.52
CA SER A 177 -19.65 -0.07 14.61
C SER A 177 -20.90 0.69 14.17
N ARG A 178 -21.98 0.55 14.92
CA ARG A 178 -23.21 1.34 14.76
C ARG A 178 -23.11 2.70 15.45
N GLU A 179 -22.10 2.91 16.29
CA GLU A 179 -21.87 4.18 16.94
C GLU A 179 -21.22 5.16 15.97
N ALA A 180 -21.69 6.42 15.97
CA ALA A 180 -21.09 7.46 15.14
C ALA A 180 -19.59 7.65 15.46
N ILE A 181 -19.21 7.49 16.74
CA ILE A 181 -17.83 7.57 17.22
C ILE A 181 -17.54 6.32 18.04
N PRO A 182 -16.70 5.38 17.55
CA PRO A 182 -16.35 4.16 18.27
C PRO A 182 -15.68 4.45 19.62
N ARG A 183 -16.11 3.74 20.67
CA ARG A 183 -15.64 3.94 22.04
C ARG A 183 -14.94 2.71 22.60
N CYS A 184 -13.92 2.94 23.41
CA CYS A 184 -13.19 1.92 24.13
C CYS A 184 -14.05 1.27 25.21
N VAL A 185 -14.12 -0.06 25.24
CA VAL A 185 -14.87 -0.80 26.26
C VAL A 185 -14.28 -0.68 27.66
N GLU A 186 -12.99 -0.32 27.81
CA GLU A 186 -12.32 -0.20 29.10
C GLU A 186 -12.46 1.21 29.70
N CYS A 187 -12.29 2.25 28.91
CA CYS A 187 -12.18 3.62 29.42
C CYS A 187 -13.14 4.61 28.74
N ASN A 188 -13.99 4.13 27.85
CA ASN A 188 -14.99 4.93 27.11
C ASN A 188 -14.39 6.09 26.30
N HIS A 189 -13.06 6.09 26.06
CA HIS A 189 -12.42 7.08 25.20
C HIS A 189 -12.56 6.69 23.72
N MET A 190 -12.32 7.64 22.80
CA MET A 190 -12.40 7.41 21.37
C MET A 190 -11.37 6.34 20.94
N ILE A 191 -11.80 5.46 20.04
CA ILE A 191 -10.93 4.53 19.33
C ILE A 191 -10.65 5.13 17.97
N ARG A 192 -9.38 5.15 17.58
CA ARG A 192 -8.97 5.64 16.27
C ARG A 192 -8.31 4.53 15.45
N PRO A 193 -8.31 4.66 14.10
CA PRO A 193 -7.52 3.78 13.25
C PRO A 193 -6.01 4.00 13.47
N ASP A 194 -5.23 2.93 13.34
CA ASP A 194 -3.76 2.96 13.39
C ASP A 194 -3.19 3.36 12.02
N VAL A 195 -3.61 4.54 11.55
CA VAL A 195 -3.15 5.16 10.32
C VAL A 195 -2.60 6.55 10.60
N THR A 196 -1.61 6.95 9.82
CA THR A 196 -1.06 8.32 9.85
C THR A 196 -1.98 9.24 9.10
N LEU A 197 -2.56 10.19 9.81
CA LEU A 197 -3.44 11.22 9.26
C LEU A 197 -2.65 12.45 8.80
N TYR A 198 -3.25 13.25 7.93
CA TYR A 198 -2.68 14.56 7.61
C TYR A 198 -2.52 15.39 8.89
N GLY A 199 -1.35 16.02 9.07
CA GLY A 199 -0.96 16.72 10.30
C GLY A 199 -0.14 15.90 11.27
N GLU A 200 -0.11 14.57 11.14
CA GLU A 200 0.64 13.69 12.04
C GLU A 200 2.05 13.33 11.49
N GLN A 201 2.90 12.91 12.40
CA GLN A 201 4.19 12.34 12.05
C GLN A 201 4.05 10.87 11.63
N LEU A 202 4.97 10.40 10.80
CA LEU A 202 5.05 8.99 10.44
C LEU A 202 5.31 8.12 11.69
N PRO A 203 4.93 6.82 11.65
CA PRO A 203 5.22 5.89 12.74
C PRO A 203 6.72 5.90 13.08
N ALA A 204 7.02 5.92 14.38
CA ALA A 204 8.39 5.99 14.88
C ALA A 204 9.27 4.88 14.28
N GLY A 205 10.43 5.25 13.72
CA GLY A 205 11.39 4.34 13.13
C GLY A 205 11.02 3.83 11.72
N ALA A 206 9.81 4.11 11.20
CA ALA A 206 9.40 3.63 9.88
C ALA A 206 10.19 4.31 8.75
N TYR A 207 10.38 5.63 8.86
CA TYR A 207 11.13 6.39 7.86
C TYR A 207 12.61 6.01 7.87
N GLU A 208 13.24 5.92 9.04
CA GLU A 208 14.62 5.52 9.23
C GLU A 208 14.87 4.10 8.70
N SER A 209 13.95 3.17 8.98
CA SER A 209 14.03 1.79 8.46
C SER A 209 13.92 1.75 6.94
N ALA A 210 13.09 2.62 6.35
CA ALA A 210 12.96 2.73 4.90
C ALA A 210 14.25 3.29 4.27
N VAL A 211 14.83 4.35 4.84
CA VAL A 211 16.12 4.92 4.39
C VAL A 211 17.24 3.87 4.47
N GLU A 212 17.30 3.13 5.59
CA GLU A 212 18.32 2.09 5.77
C GLU A 212 18.16 0.97 4.72
N ALA A 213 16.93 0.55 4.43
CA ALA A 213 16.65 -0.46 3.42
C ALA A 213 17.08 0.02 2.01
N ILE A 214 16.72 1.25 1.63
CA ILE A 214 17.06 1.82 0.32
C ILE A 214 18.59 1.93 0.16
N ARG A 215 19.29 2.41 1.17
CA ARG A 215 20.76 2.56 1.13
C ARG A 215 21.52 1.23 0.99
N LYS A 216 20.93 0.13 1.40
CA LYS A 216 21.53 -1.23 1.28
C LYS A 216 21.17 -1.91 -0.03
N ALA A 217 20.14 -1.46 -0.71
CA ALA A 217 19.66 -2.06 -1.94
C ALA A 217 20.57 -1.71 -3.13
N ASP A 218 20.67 -2.64 -4.07
CA ASP A 218 21.30 -2.40 -5.37
C ASP A 218 20.26 -2.00 -6.43
N MET A 219 18.95 -2.11 -6.10
CA MET A 219 17.86 -1.67 -6.97
C MET A 219 16.68 -1.14 -6.14
N LEU A 220 16.17 0.05 -6.49
CA LEU A 220 14.91 0.59 -5.99
C LEU A 220 13.86 0.60 -7.10
N ILE A 221 12.76 -0.10 -6.88
CA ILE A 221 11.58 -0.05 -7.76
C ILE A 221 10.56 0.91 -7.16
N VAL A 222 10.22 1.97 -7.87
CA VAL A 222 9.20 2.94 -7.47
C VAL A 222 7.97 2.80 -8.37
N ALA A 223 6.80 2.52 -7.80
CA ALA A 223 5.58 2.34 -8.58
C ALA A 223 4.31 2.80 -7.84
N GLY A 224 3.30 3.20 -8.62
CA GLY A 224 1.97 3.54 -8.08
C GLY A 224 1.94 4.75 -7.13
N THR A 225 2.95 5.60 -7.15
CA THR A 225 3.02 6.82 -6.32
C THR A 225 3.21 8.07 -7.16
N SER A 226 2.56 9.16 -6.76
CA SER A 226 2.73 10.47 -7.38
C SER A 226 3.92 11.26 -6.81
N LEU A 227 4.55 10.74 -5.74
CA LEU A 227 5.65 11.39 -5.01
C LEU A 227 5.30 12.82 -4.54
N LYS A 228 4.05 13.05 -4.10
CA LYS A 228 3.56 14.36 -3.63
C LYS A 228 3.42 14.47 -2.11
N VAL A 229 3.44 13.34 -1.39
CA VAL A 229 3.23 13.32 0.06
C VAL A 229 4.58 13.22 0.78
N TYR A 230 4.95 14.29 1.44
CA TYR A 230 6.17 14.34 2.26
C TYR A 230 5.85 13.96 3.72
N PRO A 231 6.82 13.34 4.47
CA PRO A 231 8.21 13.11 4.06
C PRO A 231 8.43 11.87 3.17
N ALA A 232 7.43 11.00 2.96
CA ALA A 232 7.57 9.74 2.22
C ALA A 232 8.15 9.94 0.79
N ALA A 233 7.74 10.99 0.09
CA ALA A 233 8.24 11.31 -1.26
C ALA A 233 9.76 11.53 -1.31
N GLY A 234 10.38 12.01 -0.23
CA GLY A 234 11.83 12.24 -0.14
C GLY A 234 12.67 10.97 -0.01
N LEU A 235 12.04 9.80 0.13
CA LEU A 235 12.78 8.52 0.19
C LEU A 235 13.56 8.20 -1.10
N ILE A 236 13.15 8.76 -2.22
CA ILE A 236 13.85 8.53 -3.51
C ILE A 236 15.19 9.28 -3.62
N ASP A 237 15.51 10.15 -2.67
CA ASP A 237 16.74 10.94 -2.66
C ASP A 237 17.91 10.19 -1.99
N TYR A 238 17.69 9.01 -1.44
CA TYR A 238 18.68 8.18 -0.75
C TYR A 238 19.21 7.04 -1.63
#